data_7a719d7644840c55bd321f3a7d9f1786
#
_entry.id   7a719d7644840c55bd321f3a7d9f1786
#
_cell.length_a   1.000
_cell.length_b   1.000
_cell.length_c   1.000
_cell.angle_alpha   90.00
_cell.angle_beta   90.00
_cell.angle_gamma   90.00
#
_symmetry.space_group_name_H-M   'P 1'
#
loop_
_entity.id
_entity.type
_entity.pdbx_description
1 polymer ?
#
loop_
_entity_poly.entity_id
_entity_poly.type
_entity_poly.pdbx_seq_one_letter_code
_entity_poly.pdbx_strand_id
1 'polypeptide(L)'
;MDRKNGTRKVDVFTSVCYKYDIPTGLPRPAPHATGRQDTGMETRKGERIRTLMNVLQGQNAIHLREVAELFDVSEMTIRRDLADNPHGLSLIGGYVTRHFDAQRSDIGEYLISAENHRQTEQKRRIGKLAAQFVKTGDTIFVDCGSTTPFLIDFIPDELEFTAVCNSLNVFAKLQQKPHCSVILCGGVYHRKNMVFESVAETGILDTVRVSKAFISAAGVSERCGVTCFNFHEVDAKKKVMQRAQNRFLLVDHSKFDEVRAAYFAELTDFHYVISDAQPNPRYESSLREHGIALVT
;
A
#
# COMPACT_ATOMS: atom_id res chain seq x y z
N MET A 1 19.30 61.68 -14.39
CA MET A 1 18.17 60.79 -14.82
C MET A 1 18.52 59.39 -14.36
N ASP A 2 18.24 59.07 -13.11
CA ASP A 2 18.49 57.76 -12.51
C ASP A 2 17.24 56.91 -12.54
N ARG A 3 17.25 55.82 -13.32
CA ARG A 3 16.22 54.79 -13.27
C ARG A 3 16.68 53.70 -12.29
N LYS A 4 16.18 53.71 -11.06
CA LYS A 4 16.28 52.60 -10.12
C LYS A 4 15.40 51.47 -10.57
N ASN A 5 16.01 50.37 -11.06
CA ASN A 5 15.37 49.10 -11.25
C ASN A 5 15.15 48.45 -9.87
N GLY A 6 13.95 48.59 -9.34
CA GLY A 6 13.49 47.87 -8.16
C GLY A 6 12.92 46.50 -8.55
N THR A 7 13.75 45.47 -8.61
CA THR A 7 13.29 44.10 -8.60
C THR A 7 12.61 43.81 -7.26
N ARG A 8 11.27 43.76 -7.24
CA ARG A 8 10.51 43.24 -6.11
C ARG A 8 10.92 41.79 -5.92
N LYS A 9 11.68 41.48 -4.87
CA LYS A 9 11.80 40.11 -4.38
C LYS A 9 10.41 39.68 -4.00
N VAL A 10 9.82 38.79 -4.83
CA VAL A 10 8.60 38.07 -4.46
C VAL A 10 8.96 37.25 -3.24
N ASP A 11 8.27 37.49 -2.13
CA ASP A 11 8.50 36.81 -0.87
C ASP A 11 8.22 35.28 -1.13
N VAL A 12 9.26 34.47 -1.00
CA VAL A 12 9.24 33.04 -1.25
C VAL A 12 8.13 32.36 -0.44
N PHE A 13 7.90 32.84 0.78
CA PHE A 13 6.84 32.35 1.66
C PHE A 13 5.45 32.58 1.05
N THR A 14 5.19 33.76 0.53
CA THR A 14 3.90 34.09 -0.13
C THR A 14 3.71 33.28 -1.42
N SER A 15 4.78 33.07 -2.19
CA SER A 15 4.76 32.25 -3.41
C SER A 15 4.45 30.77 -3.10
N VAL A 16 5.01 30.23 -2.03
CA VAL A 16 4.75 28.85 -1.58
C VAL A 16 3.32 28.71 -1.04
N CYS A 17 2.83 29.67 -0.26
CA CYS A 17 1.44 29.68 0.21
C CYS A 17 0.43 29.70 -0.94
N TYR A 18 0.70 30.47 -2.01
CA TYR A 18 -0.14 30.50 -3.21
C TYR A 18 -0.08 29.18 -4.01
N LYS A 19 1.11 28.57 -4.12
CA LYS A 19 1.31 27.32 -4.85
C LYS A 19 0.61 26.13 -4.19
N TYR A 20 0.45 26.16 -2.87
CA TYR A 20 -0.03 25.03 -2.08
C TYR A 20 -1.35 25.30 -1.34
N ASP A 21 -2.04 26.41 -1.67
CA ASP A 21 -3.33 26.82 -1.08
C ASP A 21 -3.33 26.87 0.47
N ILE A 22 -2.19 27.32 1.04
CA ILE A 22 -2.00 27.44 2.49
C ILE A 22 -2.61 28.75 2.96
N PRO A 23 -3.45 28.77 4.03
CA PRO A 23 -4.01 30.00 4.57
C PRO A 23 -2.92 31.00 4.96
N THR A 24 -2.94 32.20 4.41
CA THR A 24 -1.95 33.28 4.62
C THR A 24 -1.95 33.88 6.03
N GLY A 25 -2.77 33.36 6.95
CA GLY A 25 -2.91 33.83 8.34
C GLY A 25 -1.96 33.16 9.36
N LEU A 26 -1.02 32.33 8.93
CA LEU A 26 -0.03 31.75 9.85
C LEU A 26 1.03 32.78 10.25
N PRO A 27 1.43 32.86 11.55
CA PRO A 27 2.43 33.81 12.02
C PRO A 27 3.78 33.55 11.34
N ARG A 28 4.38 34.61 10.79
CA ARG A 28 5.74 34.57 10.22
C ARG A 28 6.74 34.21 11.31
N PRO A 29 7.73 33.32 11.05
CA PRO A 29 8.84 33.15 11.98
C PRO A 29 9.59 34.48 12.16
N ALA A 30 9.81 34.88 13.40
CA ALA A 30 10.45 36.14 13.74
C ALA A 30 11.93 36.19 13.28
N PRO A 31 12.44 37.36 12.81
CA PRO A 31 13.85 37.51 12.45
C PRO A 31 14.76 37.39 13.68
N HIS A 32 15.96 36.89 13.47
CA HIS A 32 16.96 36.53 14.47
C HIS A 32 17.19 37.57 15.57
N ALA A 33 16.87 37.22 16.82
CA ALA A 33 17.42 37.83 18.00
C ALA A 33 18.49 36.91 18.59
N THR A 34 19.70 37.38 18.68
CA THR A 34 20.85 36.73 19.29
C THR A 34 20.69 36.70 20.82
N GLY A 35 20.40 35.54 21.38
CA GLY A 35 20.37 35.32 22.82
C GLY A 35 20.27 33.83 23.13
N ARG A 36 21.29 33.31 23.79
CA ARG A 36 21.39 31.89 24.22
C ARG A 36 20.30 31.55 25.25
N GLN A 37 19.48 30.53 24.92
CA GLN A 37 18.87 29.63 25.90
C GLN A 37 18.43 28.34 25.18
N ASP A 38 18.78 27.16 25.70
CA ASP A 38 18.58 25.81 25.13
C ASP A 38 17.10 25.40 24.90
N THR A 39 16.15 26.13 25.46
CA THR A 39 14.69 25.89 25.26
C THR A 39 14.15 26.37 23.91
N GLY A 40 14.91 27.19 23.17
CA GLY A 40 14.48 27.75 21.88
C GLY A 40 14.63 26.82 20.67
N MET A 41 15.46 25.79 20.77
CA MET A 41 15.73 24.88 19.65
C MET A 41 14.67 23.80 19.51
N GLU A 42 14.14 23.34 20.63
CA GLU A 42 13.03 22.35 20.67
C GLU A 42 11.72 22.93 20.15
N THR A 43 11.44 24.22 20.46
CA THR A 43 10.26 24.94 19.95
C THR A 43 10.31 25.14 18.43
N ARG A 44 11.46 25.50 17.86
CA ARG A 44 11.62 25.72 16.41
C ARG A 44 11.51 24.41 15.60
N LYS A 45 12.04 23.30 16.11
CA LYS A 45 11.88 21.97 15.53
C LYS A 45 10.41 21.57 15.54
N GLY A 46 9.74 21.72 16.68
CA GLY A 46 8.32 21.38 16.85
C GLY A 46 7.41 22.17 15.91
N GLU A 47 7.70 23.48 15.71
CA GLU A 47 6.96 24.33 14.78
C GLU A 47 7.14 23.90 13.32
N ARG A 48 8.37 23.58 12.90
CA ARG A 48 8.63 23.09 11.53
C ARG A 48 7.92 21.76 11.26
N ILE A 49 7.99 20.83 12.19
CA ILE A 49 7.30 19.53 12.08
C ILE A 49 5.79 19.72 11.98
N ARG A 50 5.19 20.58 12.81
CA ARG A 50 3.74 20.85 12.79
C ARG A 50 3.32 21.51 11.47
N THR A 51 4.10 22.47 10.97
CA THR A 51 3.85 23.12 9.68
C THR A 51 3.96 22.12 8.53
N LEU A 52 4.97 21.23 8.54
CA LEU A 52 5.11 20.16 7.56
C LEU A 52 3.90 19.20 7.58
N MET A 53 3.39 18.86 8.75
CA MET A 53 2.21 18.03 8.87
C MET A 53 0.97 18.69 8.25
N ASN A 54 0.82 20.01 8.40
CA ASN A 54 -0.28 20.76 7.79
C ASN A 54 -0.13 20.85 6.27
N VAL A 55 1.06 21.15 5.77
CA VAL A 55 1.34 21.19 4.32
C VAL A 55 1.07 19.83 3.68
N LEU A 56 1.46 18.76 4.34
CA LEU A 56 1.22 17.37 3.88
C LEU A 56 -0.23 16.89 4.10
N GLN A 57 -1.15 17.73 4.59
CA GLN A 57 -2.60 17.43 4.55
C GLN A 57 -3.18 17.60 3.14
N GLY A 58 -2.66 18.56 2.39
CA GLY A 58 -3.11 18.84 1.02
C GLY A 58 -2.32 18.09 -0.07
N GLN A 59 -1.18 17.49 0.28
CA GLN A 59 -0.32 16.76 -0.66
C GLN A 59 0.39 15.61 0.02
N ASN A 60 0.66 14.55 -0.75
CA ASN A 60 1.16 13.30 -0.16
C ASN A 60 2.67 13.26 0.06
N ALA A 61 3.42 14.12 -0.60
CA ALA A 61 4.88 14.20 -0.52
C ALA A 61 5.37 15.58 -0.94
N ILE A 62 6.48 16.04 -0.33
CA ILE A 62 7.20 17.28 -0.68
C ILE A 62 8.68 16.92 -0.85
N HIS A 63 9.32 17.45 -1.88
CA HIS A 63 10.76 17.23 -2.05
C HIS A 63 11.54 17.89 -0.91
N LEU A 64 12.58 17.19 -0.38
CA LEU A 64 13.37 17.65 0.75
C LEU A 64 13.95 19.05 0.54
N ARG A 65 14.37 19.37 -0.68
CA ARG A 65 14.88 20.68 -1.06
C ARG A 65 13.81 21.77 -0.93
N GLU A 66 12.57 21.52 -1.37
CA GLU A 66 11.45 22.47 -1.23
C GLU A 66 11.11 22.71 0.25
N VAL A 67 11.23 21.65 1.07
CA VAL A 67 11.06 21.76 2.53
C VAL A 67 12.15 22.62 3.15
N ALA A 68 13.40 22.45 2.73
CA ALA A 68 14.54 23.25 3.20
C ALA A 68 14.38 24.73 2.81
N GLU A 69 13.94 25.01 1.59
CA GLU A 69 13.63 26.37 1.10
C GLU A 69 12.44 26.98 1.86
N LEU A 70 11.39 26.21 2.16
CA LEU A 70 10.20 26.67 2.89
C LEU A 70 10.54 27.21 4.28
N PHE A 71 11.51 26.56 4.96
CA PHE A 71 11.90 26.95 6.33
C PHE A 71 13.20 27.75 6.40
N ASP A 72 13.80 28.09 5.27
CA ASP A 72 15.10 28.77 5.16
C ASP A 72 16.18 28.08 6.02
N VAL A 73 16.30 26.76 5.87
CA VAL A 73 17.28 25.90 6.55
C VAL A 73 17.94 24.94 5.58
N SER A 74 19.05 24.32 6.01
CA SER A 74 19.70 23.29 5.18
C SER A 74 18.86 21.99 5.13
N GLU A 75 18.98 21.23 4.04
CA GLU A 75 18.40 19.87 3.95
C GLU A 75 18.86 18.97 5.10
N MET A 76 20.10 19.15 5.57
CA MET A 76 20.64 18.40 6.71
C MET A 76 19.88 18.71 8.00
N THR A 77 19.42 19.96 8.18
CA THR A 77 18.58 20.34 9.33
C THR A 77 17.25 19.60 9.28
N ILE A 78 16.61 19.56 8.11
CA ILE A 78 15.35 18.82 7.93
C ILE A 78 15.57 17.32 8.16
N ARG A 79 16.65 16.73 7.65
CA ARG A 79 16.97 15.31 7.89
C ARG A 79 17.11 15.00 9.38
N ARG A 80 17.76 15.88 10.13
CA ARG A 80 17.90 15.75 11.60
C ARG A 80 16.57 15.91 12.31
N ASP A 81 15.75 16.87 11.90
CA ASP A 81 14.42 17.09 12.47
C ASP A 81 13.51 15.87 12.28
N LEU A 82 13.64 15.18 11.13
CA LEU A 82 12.86 13.98 10.80
C LEU A 82 13.41 12.72 11.48
N ALA A 83 14.72 12.62 11.74
CA ALA A 83 15.33 11.42 12.32
C ALA A 83 14.82 11.12 13.74
N ASP A 84 14.56 12.16 14.54
CA ASP A 84 14.07 12.04 15.92
C ASP A 84 12.57 12.37 16.04
N ASN A 85 11.79 12.03 15.00
CA ASN A 85 10.39 12.47 14.92
C ASN A 85 9.39 11.37 15.28
N PRO A 86 8.71 11.47 16.46
CA PRO A 86 7.64 10.54 16.84
C PRO A 86 6.30 10.81 16.11
N HIS A 87 6.23 11.83 15.24
CA HIS A 87 4.98 12.33 14.67
C HIS A 87 4.64 11.79 13.29
N GLY A 88 5.25 10.69 12.86
CA GLY A 88 4.83 9.98 11.66
C GLY A 88 5.15 10.66 10.32
N LEU A 89 6.28 11.38 10.24
CA LEU A 89 6.88 11.82 8.97
C LEU A 89 8.06 10.93 8.59
N SER A 90 8.22 10.64 7.31
CA SER A 90 9.33 9.84 6.78
C SER A 90 10.02 10.54 5.61
N LEU A 91 11.31 10.28 5.45
CA LEU A 91 12.06 10.71 4.28
C LEU A 91 12.32 9.47 3.38
N ILE A 92 11.70 9.45 2.21
CA ILE A 92 11.78 8.34 1.26
C ILE A 92 12.19 8.90 -0.11
N GLY A 93 13.33 8.44 -0.66
CA GLY A 93 13.77 8.83 -2.00
C GLY A 93 13.97 10.35 -2.21
N GLY A 94 14.32 11.08 -1.14
CA GLY A 94 14.46 12.55 -1.18
C GLY A 94 13.14 13.32 -0.99
N TYR A 95 12.04 12.64 -0.72
CA TYR A 95 10.74 13.25 -0.42
C TYR A 95 10.35 13.05 1.03
N VAL A 96 9.85 14.10 1.66
CA VAL A 96 9.20 14.04 2.97
C VAL A 96 7.75 13.64 2.77
N THR A 97 7.34 12.57 3.44
CA THR A 97 5.99 12.00 3.39
C THR A 97 5.43 11.86 4.80
N ARG A 98 4.10 11.82 4.95
CA ARG A 98 3.49 11.43 6.22
C ARG A 98 3.50 9.92 6.36
N HIS A 99 3.83 9.40 7.54
CA HIS A 99 3.34 8.09 7.94
C HIS A 99 1.82 8.18 8.03
N PHE A 100 1.14 7.37 7.28
CA PHE A 100 -0.31 7.29 7.36
C PHE A 100 -0.67 6.63 8.69
N ASP A 101 -1.07 7.44 9.67
CA ASP A 101 -1.70 6.94 10.88
C ASP A 101 -3.12 6.50 10.51
N ALA A 102 -3.36 5.19 10.51
CA ALA A 102 -4.60 4.55 10.07
C ALA A 102 -5.83 4.87 10.95
N GLN A 103 -5.72 5.82 11.89
CA GLN A 103 -6.77 6.07 12.90
C GLN A 103 -7.71 7.25 12.62
N ARG A 104 -7.58 7.98 11.49
CA ARG A 104 -8.49 9.08 11.15
C ARG A 104 -8.88 9.09 9.68
N SER A 105 -9.88 8.28 9.33
CA SER A 105 -10.78 8.60 8.21
C SER A 105 -12.13 7.95 8.44
N ASP A 106 -13.05 8.72 8.98
CA ASP A 106 -14.49 8.51 8.83
C ASP A 106 -14.81 8.73 7.35
N ILE A 107 -14.88 7.67 6.60
CA ILE A 107 -15.65 7.46 5.36
C ILE A 107 -15.15 6.10 4.84
N GLY A 108 -16.06 5.18 4.54
CA GLY A 108 -15.85 3.78 4.16
C GLY A 108 -14.92 3.50 2.97
N GLU A 109 -13.75 4.13 2.92
CA GLU A 109 -12.72 3.87 1.94
C GLU A 109 -11.79 2.76 2.43
N TYR A 110 -11.67 1.71 1.63
CA TYR A 110 -10.71 0.64 1.85
C TYR A 110 -9.29 1.19 1.83
N LEU A 111 -8.65 1.23 2.98
CA LEU A 111 -7.21 1.48 3.13
C LEU A 111 -6.54 0.17 3.52
N ILE A 112 -5.63 -0.31 2.68
CA ILE A 112 -4.90 -1.56 2.94
C ILE A 112 -4.13 -1.50 4.27
N SER A 113 -3.68 -0.31 4.68
CA SER A 113 -3.03 -0.08 5.96
C SER A 113 -3.94 -0.36 7.17
N ALA A 114 -5.23 0.02 7.09
CA ALA A 114 -6.21 -0.29 8.14
C ALA A 114 -6.53 -1.78 8.17
N GLU A 115 -6.68 -2.41 7.01
CA GLU A 115 -6.92 -3.86 6.91
C GLU A 115 -5.70 -4.70 7.33
N ASN A 116 -4.47 -4.21 7.21
CA ASN A 116 -3.28 -4.93 7.67
C ASN A 116 -3.29 -5.22 9.17
N HIS A 117 -3.89 -4.34 9.98
CA HIS A 117 -4.00 -4.52 11.44
C HIS A 117 -5.22 -5.33 11.88
N ARG A 118 -6.20 -5.53 10.98
CA ARG A 118 -7.38 -6.33 11.28
C ARG A 118 -7.06 -7.80 11.07
N GLN A 119 -7.41 -8.63 12.06
CA GLN A 119 -7.28 -10.10 11.99
C GLN A 119 -5.89 -10.59 11.56
N THR A 120 -4.84 -10.00 12.13
CA THR A 120 -3.44 -10.31 11.78
C THR A 120 -3.10 -11.78 12.02
N GLU A 121 -3.55 -12.38 13.13
CA GLU A 121 -3.30 -13.78 13.44
C GLU A 121 -3.99 -14.72 12.44
N GLN A 122 -5.22 -14.40 12.04
CA GLN A 122 -5.96 -15.14 11.03
C GLN A 122 -5.23 -15.11 9.69
N LYS A 123 -4.78 -13.94 9.26
CA LYS A 123 -4.02 -13.77 8.01
C LYS A 123 -2.66 -14.48 8.07
N ARG A 124 -2.00 -14.47 9.21
CA ARG A 124 -0.77 -15.26 9.42
C ARG A 124 -1.02 -16.75 9.26
N ARG A 125 -2.09 -17.26 9.85
CA ARG A 125 -2.49 -18.68 9.71
C ARG A 125 -2.74 -19.01 8.24
N ILE A 126 -3.54 -18.21 7.54
CA ILE A 126 -3.81 -18.40 6.11
C ILE A 126 -2.51 -18.37 5.30
N GLY A 127 -1.63 -17.39 5.55
CA GLY A 127 -0.33 -17.29 4.88
C GLY A 127 0.54 -18.55 5.09
N LYS A 128 0.59 -19.06 6.32
CA LYS A 128 1.34 -20.27 6.67
C LYS A 128 0.80 -21.51 5.95
N LEU A 129 -0.52 -21.65 5.86
CA LEU A 129 -1.16 -22.73 5.12
C LEU A 129 -0.90 -22.62 3.62
N ALA A 130 -1.03 -21.42 3.07
CA ALA A 130 -0.82 -21.16 1.64
C ALA A 130 0.63 -21.39 1.20
N ALA A 131 1.62 -21.06 2.05
CA ALA A 131 3.04 -21.23 1.75
C ALA A 131 3.43 -22.69 1.48
N GLN A 132 2.72 -23.65 2.08
CA GLN A 132 2.99 -25.09 1.89
C GLN A 132 2.76 -25.56 0.44
N PHE A 133 2.01 -24.79 -0.33
CA PHE A 133 1.75 -25.10 -1.73
C PHE A 133 2.81 -24.57 -2.70
N VAL A 134 3.70 -23.68 -2.25
CA VAL A 134 4.79 -23.14 -3.09
C VAL A 134 5.94 -24.13 -3.14
N LYS A 135 6.44 -24.43 -4.34
CA LYS A 135 7.51 -25.40 -4.59
C LYS A 135 8.61 -24.80 -5.45
N THR A 136 9.80 -25.39 -5.39
CA THR A 136 10.90 -25.04 -6.29
C THR A 136 10.49 -25.13 -7.74
N GLY A 137 10.84 -24.14 -8.54
CA GLY A 137 10.51 -24.03 -9.96
C GLY A 137 9.11 -23.49 -10.25
N ASP A 138 8.31 -23.19 -9.24
CA ASP A 138 7.01 -22.55 -9.45
C ASP A 138 7.14 -21.13 -10.03
N THR A 139 6.18 -20.79 -10.88
CA THR A 139 5.85 -19.39 -11.19
C THR A 139 4.52 -19.10 -10.51
N ILE A 140 4.56 -18.30 -9.45
CA ILE A 140 3.35 -17.97 -8.68
C ILE A 140 2.90 -16.53 -8.95
N PHE A 141 1.60 -16.29 -8.89
CA PHE A 141 1.05 -14.94 -8.76
C PHE A 141 0.60 -14.72 -7.32
N VAL A 142 1.05 -13.59 -6.74
CA VAL A 142 0.61 -13.14 -5.43
C VAL A 142 -0.17 -11.85 -5.62
N ASP A 143 -1.47 -11.95 -5.35
CA ASP A 143 -2.42 -10.86 -5.52
C ASP A 143 -2.19 -9.71 -4.52
N CYS A 144 -2.79 -8.58 -4.79
CA CYS A 144 -2.86 -7.45 -3.85
C CYS A 144 -3.71 -7.82 -2.61
N GLY A 145 -3.69 -6.96 -1.63
CA GLY A 145 -4.52 -7.08 -0.43
C GLY A 145 -3.70 -7.19 0.85
N SER A 146 -4.38 -7.41 1.95
CA SER A 146 -3.77 -7.47 3.29
C SER A 146 -3.46 -8.91 3.76
N THR A 147 -4.01 -9.94 3.10
CA THR A 147 -3.84 -11.35 3.49
C THR A 147 -2.68 -12.01 2.74
N THR A 148 -2.60 -11.81 1.43
CA THR A 148 -1.62 -12.44 0.54
C THR A 148 -0.16 -12.16 0.90
N PRO A 149 0.25 -10.97 1.42
CA PRO A 149 1.64 -10.74 1.82
C PRO A 149 2.13 -11.67 2.94
N PHE A 150 1.24 -12.22 3.76
CA PHE A 150 1.63 -13.16 4.82
C PHE A 150 2.11 -14.50 4.29
N LEU A 151 1.67 -14.93 3.11
CA LEU A 151 2.19 -16.11 2.43
C LEU A 151 3.73 -16.04 2.29
N ILE A 152 4.25 -14.88 1.92
CA ILE A 152 5.67 -14.68 1.62
C ILE A 152 6.53 -14.88 2.87
N ASP A 153 6.02 -14.52 4.05
CA ASP A 153 6.73 -14.66 5.32
C ASP A 153 7.06 -16.13 5.67
N PHE A 154 6.27 -17.06 5.12
CA PHE A 154 6.38 -18.50 5.42
C PHE A 154 6.97 -19.32 4.26
N ILE A 155 7.28 -18.72 3.11
CA ILE A 155 8.04 -19.41 2.06
C ILE A 155 9.49 -19.57 2.55
N PRO A 156 10.06 -20.77 2.56
CA PRO A 156 11.48 -20.99 2.92
C PRO A 156 12.41 -20.16 2.05
N ASP A 157 13.48 -19.63 2.65
CA ASP A 157 14.43 -18.76 1.93
C ASP A 157 15.25 -19.52 0.88
N GLU A 158 15.40 -20.84 1.05
CA GLU A 158 16.12 -21.72 0.13
C GLU A 158 15.33 -22.07 -1.12
N LEU A 159 14.04 -21.70 -1.17
CA LEU A 159 13.17 -22.08 -2.26
C LEU A 159 13.41 -21.19 -3.49
N GLU A 160 13.75 -21.79 -4.61
CA GLU A 160 13.90 -21.11 -5.90
C GLU A 160 12.55 -21.05 -6.62
N PHE A 161 12.04 -19.86 -6.89
CA PHE A 161 10.78 -19.66 -7.59
C PHE A 161 10.69 -18.29 -8.27
N THR A 162 9.72 -18.13 -9.15
CA THR A 162 9.37 -16.85 -9.76
C THR A 162 8.06 -16.35 -9.17
N ALA A 163 8.00 -15.10 -8.75
CA ALA A 163 6.78 -14.47 -8.28
C ALA A 163 6.38 -13.30 -9.16
N VAL A 164 5.13 -13.29 -9.56
CA VAL A 164 4.49 -12.19 -10.30
C VAL A 164 3.55 -11.47 -9.34
N CYS A 165 3.61 -10.15 -9.30
CA CYS A 165 2.70 -9.33 -8.49
C CYS A 165 2.42 -8.00 -9.17
N ASN A 166 1.34 -7.34 -8.74
CA ASN A 166 0.94 -6.01 -9.18
C ASN A 166 0.72 -5.04 -8.02
N SER A 167 1.30 -5.32 -6.85
CA SER A 167 1.13 -4.44 -5.69
C SER A 167 2.45 -4.20 -4.95
N LEU A 168 2.59 -2.99 -4.42
CA LEU A 168 3.82 -2.52 -3.78
C LEU A 168 4.11 -3.27 -2.46
N ASN A 169 3.08 -3.55 -1.66
CA ASN A 169 3.25 -4.26 -0.39
C ASN A 169 3.68 -5.72 -0.57
N VAL A 170 3.21 -6.39 -1.62
CA VAL A 170 3.66 -7.74 -1.99
C VAL A 170 5.10 -7.69 -2.52
N PHE A 171 5.38 -6.76 -3.45
CA PHE A 171 6.73 -6.58 -3.98
C PHE A 171 7.77 -6.32 -2.88
N ALA A 172 7.44 -5.44 -1.92
CA ALA A 172 8.35 -5.09 -0.81
C ALA A 172 8.74 -6.30 0.05
N LYS A 173 7.89 -7.33 0.14
CA LYS A 173 8.23 -8.59 0.81
C LYS A 173 8.97 -9.57 -0.11
N LEU A 174 8.53 -9.73 -1.35
CA LEU A 174 9.14 -10.66 -2.30
C LEU A 174 10.61 -10.34 -2.58
N GLN A 175 10.97 -9.05 -2.69
CA GLN A 175 12.36 -8.63 -2.92
C GLN A 175 13.32 -9.04 -1.81
N GLN A 176 12.81 -9.41 -0.63
CA GLN A 176 13.63 -9.88 0.49
C GLN A 176 13.94 -11.38 0.41
N LYS A 177 13.27 -12.12 -0.49
CA LYS A 177 13.52 -13.56 -0.69
C LYS A 177 14.72 -13.76 -1.61
N PRO A 178 15.82 -14.38 -1.12
CA PRO A 178 17.11 -14.41 -1.81
C PRO A 178 17.09 -15.17 -3.14
N HIS A 179 16.21 -16.17 -3.26
CA HIS A 179 16.11 -17.02 -4.44
C HIS A 179 14.80 -16.85 -5.21
N CYS A 180 14.15 -15.67 -5.05
CA CYS A 180 12.93 -15.31 -5.78
C CYS A 180 13.23 -14.38 -6.95
N SER A 181 12.90 -14.78 -8.17
CA SER A 181 12.83 -13.86 -9.30
C SER A 181 11.48 -13.13 -9.26
N VAL A 182 11.50 -11.80 -9.11
CA VAL A 182 10.27 -11.02 -8.96
C VAL A 182 9.93 -10.27 -10.25
N ILE A 183 8.71 -10.47 -10.73
CA ILE A 183 8.10 -9.73 -11.85
C ILE A 183 7.04 -8.81 -11.27
N LEU A 184 7.30 -7.50 -11.25
CA LEU A 184 6.32 -6.50 -10.87
C LEU A 184 5.58 -5.98 -12.11
N CYS A 185 4.27 -6.21 -12.16
CA CYS A 185 3.40 -5.65 -13.18
C CYS A 185 3.16 -4.18 -12.86
N GLY A 186 3.75 -3.29 -13.65
CA GLY A 186 3.63 -1.85 -13.48
C GLY A 186 2.36 -1.27 -14.10
N GLY A 187 2.20 0.06 -13.99
CA GLY A 187 1.06 0.80 -14.50
C GLY A 187 0.73 2.03 -13.67
N VAL A 188 -0.53 2.45 -13.64
CA VAL A 188 -1.02 3.51 -12.77
C VAL A 188 -1.05 3.03 -11.32
N TYR A 189 -0.40 3.77 -10.44
CA TYR A 189 -0.33 3.41 -9.01
C TYR A 189 -1.52 3.97 -8.22
N HIS A 190 -2.30 3.07 -7.65
CA HIS A 190 -3.41 3.36 -6.75
C HIS A 190 -2.94 3.30 -5.29
N ARG A 191 -2.80 4.46 -4.65
CA ARG A 191 -2.22 4.58 -3.30
C ARG A 191 -3.02 3.87 -2.21
N LYS A 192 -4.36 3.87 -2.31
CA LYS A 192 -5.26 3.34 -1.27
C LYS A 192 -5.06 1.84 -1.01
N ASN A 193 -4.83 1.09 -2.07
CA ASN A 193 -4.62 -0.36 -2.02
C ASN A 193 -3.23 -0.81 -2.52
N MET A 194 -2.33 0.15 -2.78
CA MET A 194 -0.93 -0.08 -3.20
C MET A 194 -0.81 -0.91 -4.48
N VAL A 195 -1.78 -0.82 -5.40
CA VAL A 195 -1.87 -1.60 -6.63
C VAL A 195 -1.40 -0.80 -7.82
N PHE A 196 -0.75 -1.47 -8.76
CA PHE A 196 -0.46 -0.98 -10.10
C PHE A 196 -1.49 -1.57 -11.07
N GLU A 197 -2.29 -0.69 -11.70
CA GLU A 197 -3.24 -1.03 -12.73
C GLU A 197 -2.57 -0.90 -14.10
N SER A 198 -2.61 -1.96 -14.92
CA SER A 198 -2.06 -1.91 -16.28
C SER A 198 -2.83 -0.92 -17.13
N VAL A 199 -2.12 -0.06 -17.86
CA VAL A 199 -2.69 0.87 -18.86
C VAL A 199 -2.60 0.33 -20.29
N ALA A 200 -1.90 -0.78 -20.49
CA ALA A 200 -1.76 -1.41 -21.79
C ALA A 200 -2.88 -2.43 -22.00
N GLU A 201 -3.40 -2.53 -23.23
CA GLU A 201 -4.36 -3.57 -23.60
C GLU A 201 -3.79 -4.97 -23.39
N THR A 202 -2.49 -5.15 -23.70
CA THR A 202 -1.73 -6.37 -23.42
C THR A 202 -0.56 -6.05 -22.50
N GLY A 203 -0.47 -6.78 -21.39
CA GLY A 203 0.59 -6.61 -20.41
C GLY A 203 1.28 -7.93 -20.08
N ILE A 204 2.15 -7.90 -19.06
CA ILE A 204 2.86 -9.10 -18.59
C ILE A 204 1.88 -10.22 -18.21
N LEU A 205 0.74 -9.90 -17.60
CA LEU A 205 -0.27 -10.87 -17.22
C LEU A 205 -0.92 -11.58 -18.42
N ASP A 206 -0.79 -11.03 -19.62
CA ASP A 206 -1.28 -11.65 -20.84
C ASP A 206 -0.31 -12.67 -21.44
N THR A 207 0.96 -12.63 -21.05
CA THR A 207 2.04 -13.47 -21.59
C THR A 207 2.56 -14.50 -20.59
N VAL A 208 2.52 -14.16 -19.29
CA VAL A 208 3.01 -15.07 -18.25
C VAL A 208 2.03 -16.19 -17.97
N ARG A 209 2.55 -17.41 -17.80
CA ARG A 209 1.78 -18.56 -17.30
C ARG A 209 2.21 -18.84 -15.88
N VAL A 210 1.26 -18.83 -14.96
CA VAL A 210 1.53 -19.11 -13.56
C VAL A 210 1.06 -20.52 -13.19
N SER A 211 1.87 -21.24 -12.42
CA SER A 211 1.49 -22.54 -11.89
C SER A 211 0.44 -22.40 -10.79
N LYS A 212 0.52 -21.33 -10.00
CA LYS A 212 -0.38 -21.09 -8.86
C LYS A 212 -0.69 -19.60 -8.74
N ALA A 213 -1.97 -19.26 -8.59
CA ALA A 213 -2.45 -17.92 -8.29
C ALA A 213 -3.04 -17.90 -6.89
N PHE A 214 -2.46 -17.06 -6.02
CA PHE A 214 -2.94 -16.81 -4.67
C PHE A 214 -3.71 -15.49 -4.67
N ILE A 215 -5.04 -15.59 -4.62
CA ILE A 215 -5.98 -14.48 -4.83
C ILE A 215 -6.67 -14.14 -3.52
N SER A 216 -6.76 -12.87 -3.20
CA SER A 216 -7.52 -12.36 -2.06
C SER A 216 -8.91 -11.89 -2.48
N ALA A 217 -9.84 -11.88 -1.52
CA ALA A 217 -11.16 -11.30 -1.71
C ALA A 217 -11.59 -10.49 -0.49
N ALA A 218 -12.49 -9.57 -0.72
CA ALA A 218 -13.12 -8.75 0.32
C ALA A 218 -14.53 -9.25 0.68
N GLY A 219 -15.07 -10.18 -0.11
CA GLY A 219 -16.32 -10.84 0.15
C GLY A 219 -16.49 -12.10 -0.68
N VAL A 220 -17.14 -13.12 -0.08
CA VAL A 220 -17.49 -14.40 -0.67
C VAL A 220 -18.95 -14.67 -0.41
N SER A 221 -19.72 -14.86 -1.45
CA SER A 221 -21.15 -15.15 -1.38
C SER A 221 -21.53 -16.20 -2.41
N GLU A 222 -22.32 -17.20 -2.02
CA GLU A 222 -22.81 -18.23 -2.95
C GLU A 222 -23.70 -17.64 -4.05
N ARG A 223 -24.41 -16.53 -3.77
CA ARG A 223 -25.31 -15.89 -4.73
C ARG A 223 -24.64 -14.81 -5.58
N CYS A 224 -23.66 -14.13 -5.02
CA CYS A 224 -23.04 -12.94 -5.62
C CYS A 224 -21.58 -13.18 -6.02
N GLY A 225 -21.08 -14.41 -5.86
CA GLY A 225 -19.71 -14.77 -6.19
C GLY A 225 -18.67 -14.15 -5.27
N VAL A 226 -17.45 -14.02 -5.79
CA VAL A 226 -16.28 -13.52 -5.08
C VAL A 226 -16.02 -12.08 -5.51
N THR A 227 -15.89 -11.19 -4.52
CA THR A 227 -15.88 -9.75 -4.74
C THR A 227 -14.68 -9.05 -4.07
N CYS A 228 -14.27 -7.92 -4.62
CA CYS A 228 -13.26 -7.04 -4.05
C CYS A 228 -13.79 -5.59 -3.92
N PHE A 229 -13.01 -4.71 -3.29
CA PHE A 229 -13.43 -3.32 -3.08
C PHE A 229 -13.33 -2.48 -4.35
N ASN A 230 -12.29 -2.68 -5.15
CA ASN A 230 -11.91 -1.74 -6.20
C ASN A 230 -12.02 -2.37 -7.59
N PHE A 231 -12.69 -1.67 -8.51
CA PHE A 231 -12.88 -2.14 -9.90
C PHE A 231 -11.56 -2.30 -10.66
N HIS A 232 -10.55 -1.47 -10.38
CA HIS A 232 -9.24 -1.56 -11.02
C HIS A 232 -8.41 -2.81 -10.64
N GLU A 233 -8.86 -3.59 -9.64
CA GLU A 233 -8.27 -4.90 -9.32
C GLU A 233 -8.81 -6.04 -10.20
N VAL A 234 -10.02 -5.86 -10.75
CA VAL A 234 -10.79 -6.94 -11.39
C VAL A 234 -10.10 -7.52 -12.61
N ASP A 235 -9.57 -6.67 -13.49
CA ASP A 235 -8.93 -7.11 -14.73
C ASP A 235 -7.71 -7.99 -14.45
N ALA A 236 -6.83 -7.56 -13.57
CA ALA A 236 -5.65 -8.33 -13.19
C ALA A 236 -6.02 -9.69 -12.58
N LYS A 237 -7.00 -9.73 -11.65
CA LYS A 237 -7.48 -10.98 -11.04
C LYS A 237 -8.02 -11.94 -12.12
N LYS A 238 -8.91 -11.47 -13.00
CA LYS A 238 -9.49 -12.28 -14.08
C LYS A 238 -8.44 -12.81 -15.04
N LYS A 239 -7.51 -11.98 -15.49
CA LYS A 239 -6.43 -12.37 -16.41
C LYS A 239 -5.55 -13.47 -15.81
N VAL A 240 -5.17 -13.34 -14.55
CA VAL A 240 -4.35 -14.34 -13.87
C VAL A 240 -5.11 -15.63 -13.65
N MET A 241 -6.35 -15.56 -13.18
CA MET A 241 -7.17 -16.76 -12.93
C MET A 241 -7.40 -17.59 -14.19
N GLN A 242 -7.57 -16.96 -15.36
CA GLN A 242 -7.70 -17.65 -16.65
C GLN A 242 -6.44 -18.42 -17.06
N ARG A 243 -5.27 -18.02 -16.57
CA ARG A 243 -3.96 -18.58 -16.99
C ARG A 243 -3.29 -19.46 -15.92
N ALA A 244 -3.78 -19.41 -14.69
CA ALA A 244 -3.25 -20.19 -13.59
C ALA A 244 -3.68 -21.67 -13.67
N GLN A 245 -2.73 -22.58 -13.46
CA GLN A 245 -3.05 -24.02 -13.36
C GLN A 245 -3.83 -24.31 -12.08
N ASN A 246 -3.43 -23.71 -10.95
CA ASN A 246 -4.12 -23.82 -9.68
C ASN A 246 -4.48 -22.45 -9.13
N ARG A 247 -5.72 -22.28 -8.72
CA ARG A 247 -6.27 -21.03 -8.17
C ARG A 247 -6.63 -21.24 -6.72
N PHE A 248 -6.00 -20.41 -5.85
CA PHE A 248 -6.17 -20.44 -4.41
C PHE A 248 -6.87 -19.16 -3.97
N LEU A 249 -7.99 -19.28 -3.29
CA LEU A 249 -8.68 -18.18 -2.64
C LEU A 249 -8.22 -18.09 -1.18
N LEU A 250 -7.65 -16.96 -0.79
CA LEU A 250 -7.14 -16.69 0.57
C LEU A 250 -8.08 -15.70 1.26
N VAL A 251 -8.89 -16.18 2.18
CA VAL A 251 -9.90 -15.37 2.88
C VAL A 251 -10.01 -15.78 4.34
N ASP A 252 -10.12 -14.81 5.22
CA ASP A 252 -10.47 -15.08 6.61
C ASP A 252 -11.98 -15.30 6.76
N HIS A 253 -12.37 -15.91 7.87
CA HIS A 253 -13.77 -16.29 8.14
C HIS A 253 -14.75 -15.11 8.03
N SER A 254 -14.30 -13.87 8.26
CA SER A 254 -15.17 -12.69 8.20
C SER A 254 -15.58 -12.28 6.79
N LYS A 255 -14.99 -12.90 5.76
CA LYS A 255 -15.27 -12.56 4.36
C LYS A 255 -16.40 -13.40 3.76
N PHE A 256 -16.78 -14.49 4.41
CA PHE A 256 -17.95 -15.26 4.03
C PHE A 256 -19.23 -14.48 4.34
N ASP A 257 -20.22 -14.58 3.46
CA ASP A 257 -21.49 -13.83 3.48
C ASP A 257 -21.36 -12.32 3.24
N GLU A 258 -20.15 -11.86 2.95
CA GLU A 258 -19.89 -10.48 2.57
C GLU A 258 -19.92 -10.29 1.06
N VAL A 259 -20.43 -9.14 0.63
CA VAL A 259 -20.47 -8.74 -0.79
C VAL A 259 -19.89 -7.34 -0.93
N ARG A 260 -19.04 -7.14 -1.93
CA ARG A 260 -18.50 -5.84 -2.31
C ARG A 260 -18.87 -5.52 -3.76
N ALA A 261 -18.66 -4.26 -4.16
CA ALA A 261 -19.16 -3.76 -5.44
C ALA A 261 -18.51 -4.42 -6.68
N ALA A 262 -17.23 -4.79 -6.57
CA ALA A 262 -16.45 -5.28 -7.71
C ALA A 262 -16.42 -6.82 -7.73
N TYR A 263 -17.27 -7.42 -8.54
CA TYR A 263 -17.30 -8.86 -8.81
C TYR A 263 -16.14 -9.26 -9.74
N PHE A 264 -15.48 -10.39 -9.46
CA PHE A 264 -14.41 -10.88 -10.32
C PHE A 264 -14.44 -12.39 -10.62
N ALA A 265 -15.10 -13.21 -9.80
CA ALA A 265 -15.12 -14.67 -9.99
C ALA A 265 -16.33 -15.33 -9.31
N GLU A 266 -16.64 -16.54 -9.71
CA GLU A 266 -17.46 -17.47 -8.94
C GLU A 266 -16.59 -18.26 -7.95
N LEU A 267 -17.19 -18.78 -6.88
CA LEU A 267 -16.47 -19.63 -5.93
C LEU A 267 -15.95 -20.91 -6.62
N THR A 268 -16.69 -21.40 -7.59
CA THR A 268 -16.37 -22.58 -8.42
C THR A 268 -15.18 -22.36 -9.36
N ASP A 269 -14.73 -21.13 -9.54
CA ASP A 269 -13.54 -20.83 -10.33
C ASP A 269 -12.23 -21.17 -9.59
N PHE A 270 -12.30 -21.48 -8.29
CA PHE A 270 -11.14 -21.82 -7.47
C PHE A 270 -10.98 -23.33 -7.29
N HIS A 271 -9.74 -23.80 -7.16
CA HIS A 271 -9.43 -25.19 -6.81
C HIS A 271 -9.26 -25.36 -5.30
N TYR A 272 -8.84 -24.30 -4.62
CA TYR A 272 -8.57 -24.30 -3.18
C TYR A 272 -9.15 -23.05 -2.54
N VAL A 273 -9.73 -23.23 -1.36
CA VAL A 273 -10.08 -22.15 -0.44
C VAL A 273 -9.25 -22.33 0.82
N ILE A 274 -8.44 -21.33 1.17
CA ILE A 274 -7.61 -21.33 2.38
C ILE A 274 -8.18 -20.29 3.35
N SER A 275 -8.58 -20.76 4.54
CA SER A 275 -9.17 -19.92 5.57
C SER A 275 -8.54 -20.20 6.93
N ASP A 276 -8.72 -19.26 7.87
CA ASP A 276 -8.27 -19.41 9.26
C ASP A 276 -9.17 -20.32 10.10
N ALA A 277 -10.41 -20.53 9.66
CA ALA A 277 -11.41 -21.34 10.33
C ALA A 277 -12.36 -21.96 9.33
N GLN A 278 -13.08 -23.00 9.80
CA GLN A 278 -14.16 -23.63 9.03
C GLN A 278 -15.25 -22.56 8.74
N PRO A 279 -15.69 -22.40 7.49
CA PRO A 279 -16.82 -21.55 7.17
C PRO A 279 -18.15 -22.20 7.62
N ASN A 280 -19.26 -21.50 7.44
CA ASN A 280 -20.57 -22.05 7.68
C ASN A 280 -20.77 -23.38 6.92
N PRO A 281 -21.43 -24.41 7.50
CA PRO A 281 -21.65 -25.73 6.87
C PRO A 281 -22.19 -25.71 5.44
N ARG A 282 -22.96 -24.69 5.07
CA ARG A 282 -23.44 -24.54 3.68
C ARG A 282 -22.29 -24.34 2.70
N TYR A 283 -21.27 -23.52 3.05
CA TYR A 283 -20.09 -23.34 2.20
C TYR A 283 -19.26 -24.61 2.12
N GLU A 284 -19.11 -25.34 3.23
CA GLU A 284 -18.41 -26.64 3.22
C GLU A 284 -19.09 -27.63 2.27
N SER A 285 -20.40 -27.68 2.31
CA SER A 285 -21.19 -28.55 1.40
C SER A 285 -21.00 -28.15 -0.06
N SER A 286 -21.13 -26.85 -0.35
CA SER A 286 -20.94 -26.27 -1.69
C SER A 286 -19.53 -26.55 -2.23
N LEU A 287 -18.50 -26.29 -1.41
CA LEU A 287 -17.10 -26.53 -1.80
C LEU A 287 -16.87 -28.01 -2.12
N ARG A 288 -17.41 -28.93 -1.31
CA ARG A 288 -17.29 -30.36 -1.51
C ARG A 288 -18.00 -30.83 -2.79
N GLU A 289 -19.22 -30.35 -3.04
CA GLU A 289 -20.02 -30.68 -4.23
C GLU A 289 -19.30 -30.28 -5.52
N HIS A 290 -18.54 -29.15 -5.48
CA HIS A 290 -17.80 -28.65 -6.64
C HIS A 290 -16.34 -29.10 -6.68
N GLY A 291 -15.93 -30.03 -5.78
CA GLY A 291 -14.56 -30.56 -5.76
C GLY A 291 -13.49 -29.55 -5.35
N ILE A 292 -13.87 -28.50 -4.63
CA ILE A 292 -12.95 -27.44 -4.16
C ILE A 292 -12.36 -27.85 -2.82
N ALA A 293 -11.05 -27.90 -2.72
CA ALA A 293 -10.38 -28.27 -1.48
C ALA A 293 -10.39 -27.11 -0.47
N LEU A 294 -10.99 -27.34 0.70
CA LEU A 294 -10.93 -26.41 1.84
C LEU A 294 -9.73 -26.76 2.71
N VAL A 295 -8.90 -25.76 3.03
CA VAL A 295 -7.71 -25.86 3.89
C VAL A 295 -7.86 -24.87 5.04
N THR A 296 -7.85 -25.34 6.31
CA THR A 296 -8.02 -24.49 7.51
C THR A 296 -7.04 -24.84 8.61
#